data_51226b05c7a3468de335954d93caa470
#
_entry.id   51226b05c7a3468de335954d93caa470
#
_cell.length_a   1.000
_cell.length_b   1.000
_cell.length_c   1.000
_cell.angle_alpha   90.00
_cell.angle_beta   90.00
_cell.angle_gamma   90.00
#
_symmetry.space_group_name_H-M   'P 1'
#
loop_
_entity.id
_entity.type
_entity.pdbx_description
1 polymer ?
#
loop_
_entity_poly.entity_id
_entity_poly.type
_entity_poly.pdbx_seq_one_letter_code
_entity_poly.pdbx_strand_id
1 'polypeptide(L)'
;MIRIENLTKSYPSKMGPQYIFKNLNFDFPTENNVAILGKNGAGKSTLFRMLAKSEYPDRGRVLTNKSMSWPVALQTGVHPQMTGRENTRFVGRINNVKSLPEYEERVQEFAELGKRFDLPVRTYSSGMRAKLVFACCMNINFDIYLIDEATSVGDPLFRKKARLSLKEKSEQ
;
A
#
# COMPACT_ATOMS: atom_id res chain seq x y z
N MET A 1 -8.95 -11.12 11.63
CA MET A 1 -10.16 -10.26 11.63
C MET A 1 -9.75 -8.81 11.67
N ILE A 2 -10.36 -7.96 10.86
CA ILE A 2 -10.25 -6.49 10.97
C ILE A 2 -11.58 -5.99 11.50
N ARG A 3 -11.55 -5.22 12.59
CA ARG A 3 -12.74 -4.59 13.19
C ARG A 3 -12.57 -3.08 13.25
N ILE A 4 -13.57 -2.35 12.83
CA ILE A 4 -13.68 -0.91 12.97
C ILE A 4 -14.69 -0.61 14.08
N GLU A 5 -14.28 0.16 15.08
CA GLU A 5 -15.10 0.55 16.21
C GLU A 5 -15.26 2.05 16.32
N ASN A 6 -16.49 2.55 16.22
CA ASN A 6 -16.89 3.94 16.42
C ASN A 6 -16.02 4.96 15.65
N LEU A 7 -15.55 4.56 14.46
CA LEU A 7 -14.58 5.33 13.68
C LEU A 7 -15.24 6.59 13.13
N THR A 8 -14.65 7.72 13.47
CA THR A 8 -15.04 9.04 12.97
C THR A 8 -13.81 9.71 12.36
N LYS A 9 -13.96 10.26 11.16
CA LYS A 9 -12.93 11.01 10.47
C LYS A 9 -13.51 12.21 9.76
N SER A 10 -12.89 13.38 9.97
CA SER A 10 -13.26 14.63 9.32
C SER A 10 -12.01 15.37 8.82
N TYR A 11 -12.22 16.27 7.88
CA TYR A 11 -11.20 17.20 7.43
C TYR A 11 -11.72 18.63 7.57
N PRO A 12 -10.85 19.60 7.91
CA PRO A 12 -11.24 21.00 7.98
C PRO A 12 -11.67 21.50 6.59
N SER A 13 -12.77 22.23 6.54
CA SER A 13 -13.21 22.95 5.35
C SER A 13 -13.61 24.38 5.71
N LYS A 14 -13.76 25.25 4.68
CA LYS A 14 -14.21 26.65 4.89
C LYS A 14 -15.59 26.75 5.53
N MET A 15 -16.41 25.69 5.42
CA MET A 15 -17.79 25.64 5.95
C MET A 15 -17.86 24.83 7.27
N GLY A 16 -16.73 24.54 7.92
CA GLY A 16 -16.63 23.70 9.10
C GLY A 16 -16.11 22.28 8.79
N PRO A 17 -16.06 21.39 9.78
CA PRO A 17 -15.53 20.05 9.60
C PRO A 17 -16.39 19.22 8.63
N GLN A 18 -15.76 18.75 7.56
CA GLN A 18 -16.38 17.83 6.61
C GLN A 18 -16.12 16.38 7.05
N TYR A 19 -17.16 15.72 7.52
CA TYR A 19 -17.08 14.32 7.94
C TYR A 19 -17.03 13.39 6.73
N ILE A 20 -16.03 12.51 6.71
CA ILE A 20 -15.90 11.42 5.76
C ILE A 20 -16.56 10.16 6.33
N PHE A 21 -16.28 9.89 7.61
CA PHE A 21 -16.92 8.82 8.37
C PHE A 21 -17.44 9.38 9.68
N LYS A 22 -18.58 8.87 10.12
CA LYS A 22 -19.21 9.29 11.37
C LYS A 22 -19.72 8.05 12.09
N ASN A 23 -19.05 7.68 13.18
CA ASN A 23 -19.39 6.55 14.02
C ASN A 23 -19.51 5.21 13.24
N LEU A 24 -18.59 4.97 12.30
CA LEU A 24 -18.55 3.76 11.50
C LEU A 24 -18.16 2.56 12.36
N ASN A 25 -18.98 1.51 12.32
CA ASN A 25 -18.69 0.21 12.91
C ASN A 25 -18.78 -0.84 11.81
N PHE A 26 -17.76 -1.66 11.65
CA PHE A 26 -17.74 -2.69 10.63
C PHE A 26 -16.73 -3.79 10.95
N ASP A 27 -17.12 -5.05 10.76
CA ASP A 27 -16.24 -6.22 10.84
C ASP A 27 -15.99 -6.75 9.42
N PHE A 28 -14.73 -6.74 9.00
CA PHE A 28 -14.36 -7.34 7.71
C PHE A 28 -14.30 -8.87 7.86
N PRO A 29 -14.88 -9.62 6.91
CA PRO A 29 -14.74 -11.06 6.87
C PRO A 29 -13.26 -11.44 6.69
N THR A 30 -12.84 -12.54 7.32
CA THR A 30 -11.43 -12.95 7.43
C THR A 30 -10.95 -13.88 6.33
N GLU A 31 -11.85 -14.46 5.56
CA GLU A 31 -11.54 -15.56 4.63
C GLU A 31 -11.87 -15.20 3.17
N ASN A 32 -12.23 -13.96 2.90
CA ASN A 32 -12.66 -13.54 1.58
C ASN A 32 -11.98 -12.25 1.13
N ASN A 33 -11.80 -12.14 -0.17
CA ASN A 33 -11.45 -10.86 -0.79
C ASN A 33 -12.63 -9.89 -0.66
N VAL A 34 -12.38 -8.69 -0.16
CA VAL A 34 -13.41 -7.67 0.06
C VAL A 34 -13.22 -6.52 -0.92
N ALA A 35 -14.24 -6.20 -1.70
CA ALA A 35 -14.26 -5.02 -2.55
C ALA A 35 -15.00 -3.87 -1.86
N ILE A 36 -14.35 -2.71 -1.77
CA ILE A 36 -14.93 -1.48 -1.23
C ILE A 36 -15.43 -0.63 -2.40
N LEU A 37 -16.73 -0.56 -2.58
CA LEU A 37 -17.35 0.21 -3.65
C LEU A 37 -17.86 1.58 -3.15
N GLY A 38 -17.79 2.58 -4.00
CA GLY A 38 -18.28 3.92 -3.68
C GLY A 38 -17.86 4.95 -4.72
N LYS A 39 -18.58 6.06 -4.78
CA LYS A 39 -18.30 7.20 -5.67
C LYS A 39 -16.90 7.79 -5.38
N ASN A 40 -16.34 8.53 -6.34
CA ASN A 40 -15.13 9.31 -6.10
C ASN A 40 -15.40 10.33 -4.97
N GLY A 41 -14.45 10.46 -4.05
CA GLY A 41 -14.60 11.29 -2.86
C GLY A 41 -15.38 10.65 -1.69
N ALA A 42 -15.89 9.42 -1.81
CA ALA A 42 -16.62 8.74 -0.73
C ALA A 42 -15.74 8.32 0.47
N GLY A 43 -14.42 8.58 0.43
CA GLY A 43 -13.52 8.27 1.52
C GLY A 43 -12.78 6.93 1.42
N LYS A 44 -12.86 6.21 0.29
CA LYS A 44 -12.18 4.92 0.09
C LYS A 44 -10.68 4.99 0.44
N SER A 45 -9.94 5.91 -0.16
CA SER A 45 -8.51 6.08 0.10
C SER A 45 -8.21 6.54 1.54
N THR A 46 -9.12 7.31 2.17
CA THR A 46 -9.02 7.66 3.59
C THR A 46 -9.15 6.41 4.46
N LEU A 47 -10.11 5.54 4.14
CA LEU A 47 -10.28 4.27 4.85
C LEU A 47 -9.03 3.39 4.70
N PHE A 48 -8.50 3.24 3.49
CA PHE A 48 -7.25 2.48 3.26
C PHE A 48 -6.07 3.03 4.06
N ARG A 49 -5.92 4.36 4.13
CA ARG A 49 -4.86 4.97 4.96
C ARG A 49 -5.04 4.69 6.45
N MET A 50 -6.28 4.68 6.94
CA MET A 50 -6.56 4.34 8.35
C MET A 50 -6.36 2.84 8.62
N LEU A 51 -6.74 1.96 7.71
CA LEU A 51 -6.46 0.52 7.81
C LEU A 51 -4.93 0.27 7.84
N ALA A 52 -4.17 0.93 6.98
CA ALA A 52 -2.71 0.86 6.92
C ALA A 52 -2.01 1.59 8.08
N LYS A 53 -2.73 2.18 9.01
CA LYS A 53 -2.20 3.01 10.12
C LYS A 53 -1.31 4.18 9.69
N SER A 54 -1.41 4.61 8.43
CA SER A 54 -0.72 5.80 7.90
C SER A 54 -1.49 7.10 8.18
N GLU A 55 -2.74 6.98 8.60
CA GLU A 55 -3.59 8.07 9.08
C GLU A 55 -4.43 7.58 10.27
N TYR A 56 -4.62 8.45 11.27
CA TYR A 56 -5.42 8.11 12.44
C TYR A 56 -6.84 8.68 12.30
N PRO A 57 -7.87 7.97 12.80
CA PRO A 57 -9.20 8.53 12.94
C PRO A 57 -9.22 9.61 14.02
N ASP A 58 -10.19 10.54 13.94
CA ASP A 58 -10.42 11.56 14.98
C ASP A 58 -11.00 10.93 16.26
N ARG A 59 -11.80 9.86 16.08
CA ARG A 59 -12.36 9.03 17.18
C ARG A 59 -12.51 7.60 16.71
N GLY A 60 -12.57 6.68 17.69
CA GLY A 60 -12.69 5.26 17.42
C GLY A 60 -11.35 4.63 17.08
N ARG A 61 -11.38 3.43 16.54
CA ARG A 61 -10.15 2.65 16.25
C ARG A 61 -10.37 1.56 15.22
N VAL A 62 -9.25 1.14 14.63
CA VAL A 62 -9.14 -0.05 13.81
C VAL A 62 -8.38 -1.11 14.61
N LEU A 63 -8.99 -2.26 14.81
CA LEU A 63 -8.41 -3.40 15.53
C LEU A 63 -8.08 -4.51 14.55
N THR A 64 -6.85 -5.01 14.61
CA THR A 64 -6.41 -6.19 13.87
C THR A 64 -5.15 -6.76 14.50
N ASN A 65 -5.01 -8.08 14.45
CA ASN A 65 -3.80 -8.82 14.77
C ASN A 65 -3.07 -9.32 13.51
N LYS A 66 -3.53 -8.89 12.33
CA LYS A 66 -2.97 -9.25 11.04
C LYS A 66 -2.02 -8.18 10.52
N SER A 67 -0.95 -8.60 9.86
CA SER A 67 -0.08 -7.70 9.12
C SER A 67 -0.79 -7.20 7.86
N MET A 68 -0.72 -5.89 7.60
CA MET A 68 -1.34 -5.28 6.44
C MET A 68 -0.31 -4.54 5.60
N SER A 69 -0.43 -4.67 4.28
CA SER A 69 0.36 -3.85 3.37
C SER A 69 -0.05 -2.37 3.47
N TRP A 70 0.83 -1.48 3.05
CA TRP A 70 0.39 -0.13 2.67
C TRP A 70 -0.47 -0.19 1.39
N PRO A 71 -1.32 0.82 1.13
CA PRO A 71 -2.08 0.88 -0.11
C PRO A 71 -1.14 0.94 -1.32
N VAL A 72 -1.21 -0.07 -2.17
CA VAL A 72 -0.22 -0.33 -3.23
C VAL A 72 -0.13 0.79 -4.28
N ALA A 73 -1.20 1.58 -4.44
CA ALA A 73 -1.21 2.73 -5.36
C ALA A 73 -0.55 3.99 -4.80
N LEU A 74 -0.50 4.13 -3.50
CA LEU A 74 0.11 5.29 -2.89
C LEU A 74 1.64 5.17 -3.05
N GLN A 75 2.24 6.03 -3.86
CA GLN A 75 3.70 6.12 -4.05
C GLN A 75 4.42 6.64 -2.77
N THR A 76 3.89 6.26 -1.61
CA THR A 76 4.40 6.61 -0.28
C THR A 76 5.39 5.55 0.18
N GLY A 77 6.30 5.92 1.05
CA GLY A 77 7.24 4.99 1.67
C GLY A 77 8.62 4.89 1.00
N VAL A 78 8.89 5.68 -0.05
CA VAL A 78 10.22 5.78 -0.65
C VAL A 78 10.80 7.18 -0.47
N HIS A 79 12.06 7.25 -0.04
CA HIS A 79 12.78 8.52 0.15
C HIS A 79 13.46 8.95 -1.16
N PRO A 80 13.21 10.16 -1.66
CA PRO A 80 13.69 10.57 -2.98
C PRO A 80 15.21 10.67 -3.10
N GLN A 81 15.93 10.95 -2.03
CA GLN A 81 17.39 11.06 -2.02
C GLN A 81 18.10 9.70 -1.96
N MET A 82 17.42 8.66 -1.51
CA MET A 82 17.94 7.31 -1.46
C MET A 82 17.80 6.63 -2.83
N THR A 83 18.71 5.72 -3.14
CA THR A 83 18.62 4.84 -4.31
C THR A 83 17.43 3.87 -4.20
N GLY A 84 17.05 3.23 -5.29
CA GLY A 84 16.05 2.15 -5.26
C GLY A 84 16.47 1.03 -4.30
N ARG A 85 17.73 0.64 -4.33
CA ARG A 85 18.31 -0.38 -3.44
C ARG A 85 18.24 0.02 -1.97
N GLU A 86 18.63 1.25 -1.63
CA GLU A 86 18.57 1.73 -0.24
C GLU A 86 17.14 1.82 0.26
N ASN A 87 16.20 2.28 -0.56
CA ASN A 87 14.77 2.25 -0.25
C ASN A 87 14.26 0.83 -0.01
N THR A 88 14.67 -0.12 -0.86
CA THR A 88 14.31 -1.53 -0.70
C THR A 88 14.82 -2.08 0.63
N ARG A 89 16.09 -1.83 0.99
CA ARG A 89 16.64 -2.21 2.30
C ARG A 89 15.88 -1.60 3.45
N PHE A 90 15.56 -0.32 3.34
CA PHE A 90 14.80 0.40 4.37
C PHE A 90 13.42 -0.26 4.57
N VAL A 91 12.68 -0.47 3.48
CA VAL A 91 11.37 -1.13 3.52
C VAL A 91 11.48 -2.55 4.10
N GLY A 92 12.48 -3.33 3.69
CA GLY A 92 12.71 -4.67 4.22
C GLY A 92 12.98 -4.68 5.73
N ARG A 93 13.77 -3.71 6.24
CA ARG A 93 14.09 -3.58 7.68
C ARG A 93 12.87 -3.24 8.51
N ILE A 94 12.07 -2.25 8.10
CA ILE A 94 10.87 -1.84 8.87
C ILE A 94 9.78 -2.91 8.87
N ASN A 95 9.80 -3.83 7.89
CA ASN A 95 8.87 -4.97 7.81
C ASN A 95 9.48 -6.28 8.33
N ASN A 96 10.64 -6.23 8.99
CA ASN A 96 11.33 -7.38 9.59
C ASN A 96 11.57 -8.54 8.60
N VAL A 97 11.94 -8.22 7.36
CA VAL A 97 12.28 -9.24 6.35
C VAL A 97 13.53 -9.99 6.80
N LYS A 98 13.44 -11.33 6.82
CA LYS A 98 14.49 -12.21 7.37
C LYS A 98 15.81 -12.14 6.61
N SER A 99 15.77 -12.14 5.28
CA SER A 99 16.95 -12.04 4.41
C SER A 99 16.85 -10.81 3.53
N LEU A 100 17.55 -9.74 3.90
CA LEU A 100 17.61 -8.51 3.12
C LEU A 100 18.27 -8.70 1.74
N PRO A 101 19.37 -9.46 1.58
CA PRO A 101 19.97 -9.69 0.27
C PRO A 101 19.01 -10.35 -0.72
N GLU A 102 18.34 -11.44 -0.31
CA GLU A 102 17.37 -12.13 -1.14
C GLU A 102 16.15 -11.25 -1.46
N TYR A 103 15.70 -10.45 -0.50
CA TYR A 103 14.62 -9.51 -0.72
C TYR A 103 14.99 -8.44 -1.74
N GLU A 104 16.20 -7.88 -1.66
CA GLU A 104 16.70 -6.91 -2.65
C GLU A 104 16.75 -7.49 -4.05
N GLU A 105 17.27 -8.71 -4.18
CA GLU A 105 17.36 -9.41 -5.45
C GLU A 105 15.98 -9.60 -6.08
N ARG A 106 15.02 -10.14 -5.31
CA ARG A 106 13.64 -10.31 -5.77
C ARG A 106 12.98 -8.98 -6.16
N VAL A 107 13.17 -7.92 -5.37
CA VAL A 107 12.61 -6.59 -5.68
C VAL A 107 13.25 -6.01 -6.93
N GLN A 108 14.56 -6.12 -7.10
CA GLN A 108 15.29 -5.65 -8.28
C GLN A 108 14.82 -6.35 -9.55
N GLU A 109 14.71 -7.68 -9.51
CA GLU A 109 14.19 -8.50 -10.60
C GLU A 109 12.74 -8.15 -10.94
N PHE A 110 11.90 -8.03 -9.91
CA PHE A 110 10.48 -7.73 -10.11
C PHE A 110 10.24 -6.33 -10.69
N ALA A 111 10.97 -5.33 -10.19
CA ALA A 111 10.79 -3.92 -10.59
C ALA A 111 11.31 -3.63 -12.00
N GLU A 112 12.22 -4.46 -12.55
CA GLU A 112 12.78 -4.31 -13.90
C GLU A 112 13.41 -2.93 -14.16
N LEU A 113 14.08 -2.37 -13.16
CA LEU A 113 14.70 -1.04 -13.24
C LEU A 113 16.15 -1.07 -13.77
N GLY A 114 16.74 -2.27 -13.89
CA GLY A 114 18.11 -2.46 -14.36
C GLY A 114 19.10 -1.62 -13.53
N LYS A 115 20.07 -0.98 -14.20
CA LYS A 115 21.09 -0.13 -13.54
C LYS A 115 20.51 1.08 -12.80
N ARG A 116 19.27 1.47 -13.10
CA ARG A 116 18.61 2.60 -12.42
C ARG A 116 18.25 2.28 -10.98
N PHE A 117 18.18 1.00 -10.61
CA PHE A 117 17.93 0.57 -9.23
C PHE A 117 18.95 1.15 -8.24
N ASP A 118 20.18 1.44 -8.70
CA ASP A 118 21.27 2.02 -7.91
C ASP A 118 21.37 3.56 -8.04
N LEU A 119 20.40 4.21 -8.70
CA LEU A 119 20.29 5.66 -8.77
C LEU A 119 19.26 6.21 -7.77
N PRO A 120 19.41 7.49 -7.32
CA PRO A 120 18.44 8.14 -6.43
C PRO A 120 17.03 8.18 -7.03
N VAL A 121 16.03 7.85 -6.21
CA VAL A 121 14.62 7.76 -6.62
C VAL A 121 14.08 9.10 -7.16
N ARG A 122 14.66 10.24 -6.77
CA ARG A 122 14.32 11.55 -7.35
C ARG A 122 14.52 11.63 -8.87
N THR A 123 15.37 10.75 -9.42
CA THR A 123 15.65 10.68 -10.88
C THR A 123 14.69 9.75 -11.62
N TYR A 124 13.79 9.06 -10.89
CA TYR A 124 12.85 8.12 -11.47
C TYR A 124 11.65 8.84 -12.09
N SER A 125 11.14 8.29 -13.19
CA SER A 125 9.80 8.64 -13.65
C SER A 125 8.73 8.17 -12.63
N SER A 126 7.52 8.72 -12.74
CA SER A 126 6.40 8.27 -11.90
C SER A 126 6.15 6.76 -12.05
N GLY A 127 6.23 6.23 -13.27
CA GLY A 127 6.12 4.79 -13.55
C GLY A 127 7.22 3.95 -12.91
N MET A 128 8.49 4.39 -12.97
CA MET A 128 9.61 3.70 -12.30
C MET A 128 9.46 3.68 -10.79
N ARG A 129 9.03 4.80 -10.19
CA ARG A 129 8.78 4.90 -8.77
C ARG A 129 7.66 3.97 -8.33
N ALA A 130 6.59 3.94 -9.12
CA ALA A 130 5.47 3.05 -8.88
C ALA A 130 5.86 1.56 -9.01
N LYS A 131 6.70 1.18 -9.98
CA LYS A 131 7.27 -0.16 -10.12
C LYS A 131 8.06 -0.57 -8.87
N LEU A 132 8.93 0.32 -8.36
CA LEU A 132 9.72 0.06 -7.15
C LEU A 132 8.82 -0.18 -5.93
N VAL A 133 7.86 0.73 -5.67
CA VAL A 133 6.95 0.64 -4.52
C VAL A 133 6.11 -0.64 -4.58
N PHE A 134 5.60 -0.96 -5.76
CA PHE A 134 4.84 -2.19 -5.99
C PHE A 134 5.70 -3.44 -5.77
N ALA A 135 6.91 -3.48 -6.33
CA ALA A 135 7.84 -4.58 -6.17
C ALA A 135 8.21 -4.81 -4.69
N CYS A 136 8.49 -3.73 -3.95
CA CYS A 136 8.74 -3.81 -2.51
C CYS A 136 7.57 -4.46 -1.77
N CYS A 137 6.34 -4.06 -2.08
CA CYS A 137 5.14 -4.58 -1.43
C CYS A 137 4.89 -6.06 -1.74
N MET A 138 4.98 -6.46 -3.01
CA MET A 138 4.68 -7.82 -3.45
C MET A 138 5.69 -8.85 -2.95
N ASN A 139 6.91 -8.44 -2.64
CA ASN A 139 7.97 -9.32 -2.13
C ASN A 139 8.02 -9.40 -0.59
N ILE A 140 7.03 -8.85 0.10
CA ILE A 140 6.79 -9.05 1.53
C ILE A 140 5.51 -9.86 1.68
N ASN A 141 5.50 -10.80 2.62
CA ASN A 141 4.30 -11.57 2.92
C ASN A 141 3.49 -10.84 4.01
N PHE A 142 2.40 -10.22 3.59
CA PHE A 142 1.39 -9.67 4.47
C PHE A 142 0.20 -10.63 4.57
N ASP A 143 -0.48 -10.63 5.72
CA ASP A 143 -1.75 -11.35 5.85
C ASP A 143 -2.87 -10.69 5.03
N ILE A 144 -2.77 -9.38 4.78
CA ILE A 144 -3.79 -8.59 4.09
C ILE A 144 -3.11 -7.58 3.16
N TYR A 145 -3.50 -7.59 1.88
CA TYR A 145 -3.05 -6.62 0.90
C TYR A 145 -4.13 -5.56 0.66
N LEU A 146 -3.76 -4.29 0.80
CA LEU A 146 -4.63 -3.15 0.51
C LEU A 146 -4.40 -2.68 -0.93
N ILE A 147 -5.36 -2.98 -1.82
CA ILE A 147 -5.26 -2.68 -3.25
C ILE A 147 -6.22 -1.55 -3.56
N ASP A 148 -5.70 -0.33 -3.77
CA ASP A 148 -6.46 0.81 -4.27
C ASP A 148 -6.32 0.82 -5.79
N GLU A 149 -7.25 1.24 -6.60
CA GLU A 149 -7.30 1.32 -8.09
C GLU A 149 -5.97 1.16 -8.89
N ALA A 150 -4.94 0.68 -8.24
CA ALA A 150 -3.51 0.66 -8.56
C ALA A 150 -3.09 -0.30 -9.66
N THR A 151 -4.00 -0.94 -10.35
CA THR A 151 -3.67 -1.79 -11.49
C THR A 151 -3.16 -1.01 -12.72
N SER A 152 -3.08 0.33 -12.60
CA SER A 152 -2.59 1.25 -13.63
C SER A 152 -1.07 1.53 -13.54
N VAL A 153 -0.33 0.82 -12.67
CA VAL A 153 1.09 1.07 -12.42
C VAL A 153 1.97 0.58 -13.56
N GLY A 154 2.86 1.45 -14.04
CA GLY A 154 3.88 1.10 -15.04
C GLY A 154 3.35 0.97 -16.47
N ASP A 155 4.17 0.35 -17.31
CA ASP A 155 3.83 0.04 -18.70
C ASP A 155 2.87 -1.17 -18.82
N PRO A 156 2.33 -1.47 -20.01
CA PRO A 156 1.36 -2.56 -20.18
C PRO A 156 1.87 -3.94 -19.75
N LEU A 157 3.17 -4.22 -19.94
CA LEU A 157 3.77 -5.50 -19.56
C LEU A 157 3.86 -5.61 -18.04
N PHE A 158 4.31 -4.56 -17.38
CA PHE A 158 4.36 -4.53 -15.91
C PHE A 158 2.96 -4.63 -15.29
N ARG A 159 1.95 -3.98 -15.89
CA ARG A 159 0.54 -4.11 -15.43
C ARG A 159 0.05 -5.56 -15.49
N LYS A 160 0.40 -6.32 -16.54
CA LYS A 160 0.06 -7.75 -16.62
C LYS A 160 0.75 -8.54 -15.50
N LYS A 161 2.05 -8.32 -15.29
CA LYS A 161 2.84 -8.94 -14.21
C LYS A 161 2.26 -8.62 -12.83
N ALA A 162 1.93 -7.36 -12.58
CA ALA A 162 1.32 -6.91 -11.33
C ALA A 162 -0.03 -7.60 -11.05
N ARG A 163 -0.90 -7.72 -12.06
CA ARG A 163 -2.19 -8.43 -11.92
C ARG A 163 -2.01 -9.91 -11.59
N LEU A 164 -1.06 -10.58 -12.24
CA LEU A 164 -0.76 -11.99 -11.96
C LEU A 164 -0.27 -12.17 -10.54
N SER A 165 0.68 -11.35 -10.10
CA SER A 165 1.21 -11.38 -8.74
C SER A 165 0.13 -11.12 -7.67
N LEU A 166 -0.78 -10.18 -7.92
CA LEU A 166 -1.91 -9.93 -7.01
C LEU A 166 -2.88 -11.13 -6.97
N LYS A 167 -3.13 -11.76 -8.12
CA LYS A 167 -3.98 -12.95 -8.19
C LYS A 167 -3.38 -14.09 -7.37
N GLU A 168 -2.10 -14.38 -7.55
CA GLU A 168 -1.38 -15.41 -6.77
C GLU A 168 -1.45 -15.14 -5.26
N LYS A 169 -1.31 -13.87 -4.83
CA LYS A 169 -1.46 -13.49 -3.41
C LYS A 169 -2.89 -13.62 -2.88
N SER A 170 -3.89 -13.51 -3.74
CA SER A 170 -5.30 -13.65 -3.36
C SER A 170 -5.79 -15.10 -3.26
N GLU A 171 -5.01 -16.06 -3.81
CA GLU A 171 -5.31 -17.49 -3.80
C GLU A 171 -4.55 -18.24 -2.66
N GLN A 172 -3.68 -17.55 -1.93
CA GLN A 172 -2.93 -18.04 -0.75
C GLN A 172 -3.67 -17.74 0.55
#